data_20ed3e470b3363b003ee958a5141658e
#
_entry.id   20ed3e470b3363b003ee958a5141658e
#
_cell.length_a   1.000
_cell.length_b   1.000
_cell.length_c   1.000
_cell.angle_alpha   90.00
_cell.angle_beta   90.00
_cell.angle_gamma   90.00
#
_symmetry.space_group_name_H-M   'P 1'
#
loop_
_entity.id
_entity.type
_entity.pdbx_description
1 polymer ?
#
loop_
_entity_poly.entity_id
_entity_poly.type
_entity_poly.pdbx_seq_one_letter_code
_entity_poly.pdbx_strand_id
1 'polypeptide(L)'
;MQHIHITGGAMTPFGRHPGVLAPELAQQAILKALDDAGVSKDEIQAIYCANVLGGMILGQLIVRDLGFRGIPVYNVENACASGATGVHLARHALLAQQYDTVLVFGIEQLTALGGGTIPLQRNDHKTELYAKAGMVLPAVYAMRGTRLLHERDATPADLAAIAVKNRRNGTLNEYAQQRTETTVEEVLASRMIADPLTLLQCCPSQVDGAAALVLSTRPGRKQKPVKVLSSVVVSGIREEADDDILDAEITARAARQAYEQAGLGPQDVDVVELHDAFTIAELLYYEALGLAPRGDAVSLLRSGATQLGGRVPVNPSGGLLAKGHPLGATGVAQMVELMWHLQGRAGTRQVADARVGLAQCTGGGIAGVDHAASSVHLLGV
;
A
#
# COMPACT_ATOMS: atom_id res chain seq x y z
N MET A 1 6.51 25.81 9.48
CA MET A 1 6.73 24.91 8.29
C MET A 1 5.48 24.93 7.42
N GLN A 2 5.63 24.94 6.11
CA GLN A 2 4.52 24.83 5.18
C GLN A 2 3.94 23.40 5.27
N HIS A 3 2.62 23.29 5.45
CA HIS A 3 1.93 22.00 5.45
C HIS A 3 1.43 21.68 4.05
N ILE A 4 1.58 20.43 3.64
CA ILE A 4 0.98 19.90 2.42
C ILE A 4 -0.27 19.12 2.82
N HIS A 5 -1.36 19.42 2.11
CA HIS A 5 -2.68 18.85 2.38
C HIS A 5 -3.11 17.88 1.29
N ILE A 6 -3.72 16.78 1.67
CA ILE A 6 -4.58 16.00 0.80
C ILE A 6 -5.93 16.70 0.83
N THR A 7 -6.35 17.24 -0.31
CA THR A 7 -7.59 18.02 -0.42
C THR A 7 -8.76 17.21 -0.93
N GLY A 8 -8.50 16.09 -1.58
CA GLY A 8 -9.49 15.12 -2.02
C GLY A 8 -8.83 13.86 -2.56
N GLY A 9 -9.60 12.78 -2.60
CA GLY A 9 -9.13 11.50 -3.08
C GLY A 9 -10.25 10.52 -3.35
N ALA A 10 -10.01 9.62 -4.28
CA ALA A 10 -10.94 8.58 -4.67
C ALA A 10 -10.22 7.35 -5.19
N MET A 11 -10.91 6.22 -5.21
CA MET A 11 -10.46 5.01 -5.88
C MET A 11 -11.64 4.34 -6.62
N THR A 12 -11.33 3.47 -7.56
CA THR A 12 -12.29 2.52 -8.13
C THR A 12 -12.43 1.32 -7.20
N PRO A 13 -13.51 0.56 -7.23
CA PRO A 13 -13.51 -0.79 -6.66
C PRO A 13 -12.35 -1.59 -7.25
N PHE A 14 -11.59 -2.29 -6.40
CA PHE A 14 -10.54 -3.19 -6.87
C PHE A 14 -11.15 -4.53 -7.22
N GLY A 15 -10.69 -5.15 -8.31
CA GLY A 15 -11.23 -6.40 -8.76
C GLY A 15 -11.01 -6.64 -10.25
N ARG A 16 -11.85 -7.50 -10.84
CA ARG A 16 -11.82 -7.73 -12.27
C ARG A 16 -12.79 -6.77 -12.96
N HIS A 17 -12.30 -6.07 -13.96
CA HIS A 17 -13.08 -5.12 -14.75
C HIS A 17 -13.12 -5.55 -16.24
N PRO A 18 -13.86 -6.62 -16.59
CA PRO A 18 -13.89 -7.13 -17.97
C PRO A 18 -14.40 -6.07 -18.94
N GLY A 19 -13.64 -5.85 -20.01
CA GLY A 19 -13.98 -4.87 -21.04
C GLY A 19 -13.69 -3.40 -20.72
N VAL A 20 -13.20 -3.10 -19.52
CA VAL A 20 -12.78 -1.75 -19.12
C VAL A 20 -11.25 -1.65 -19.28
N LEU A 21 -10.77 -0.63 -19.94
CA LEU A 21 -9.33 -0.40 -20.12
C LEU A 21 -8.70 0.33 -18.93
N ALA A 22 -7.41 0.13 -18.72
CA ALA A 22 -6.67 0.81 -17.65
C ALA A 22 -6.84 2.35 -17.69
N PRO A 23 -6.80 3.04 -18.85
CA PRO A 23 -7.09 4.47 -18.89
C PRO A 23 -8.47 4.85 -18.34
N GLU A 24 -9.50 4.09 -18.64
CA GLU A 24 -10.87 4.38 -18.18
C GLU A 24 -11.01 4.25 -16.66
N LEU A 25 -10.36 3.23 -16.06
CA LEU A 25 -10.31 3.08 -14.60
C LEU A 25 -9.59 4.27 -13.94
N ALA A 26 -8.44 4.67 -14.48
CA ALA A 26 -7.71 5.80 -13.95
C ALA A 26 -8.50 7.12 -14.07
N GLN A 27 -9.17 7.35 -15.21
CA GLN A 27 -10.00 8.52 -15.44
C GLN A 27 -11.16 8.61 -14.45
N GLN A 28 -11.81 7.49 -14.12
CA GLN A 28 -12.86 7.45 -13.10
C GLN A 28 -12.35 7.89 -11.72
N ALA A 29 -11.18 7.39 -11.30
CA ALA A 29 -10.58 7.77 -10.02
C ALA A 29 -10.16 9.25 -10.01
N ILE A 30 -9.56 9.73 -11.09
CA ILE A 30 -9.12 11.12 -11.24
C ILE A 30 -10.31 12.08 -11.15
N LEU A 31 -11.37 11.85 -11.92
CA LEU A 31 -12.54 12.73 -11.93
C LEU A 31 -13.22 12.80 -10.57
N LYS A 32 -13.35 11.66 -9.89
CA LYS A 32 -13.91 11.61 -8.53
C LYS A 32 -13.01 12.32 -7.50
N ALA A 33 -11.68 12.19 -7.62
CA ALA A 33 -10.75 12.87 -6.72
C ALA A 33 -10.77 14.40 -6.91
N LEU A 34 -10.85 14.89 -8.14
CA LEU A 34 -11.01 16.31 -8.44
C LEU A 34 -12.33 16.86 -7.88
N ASP A 35 -13.44 16.11 -8.05
CA ASP A 35 -14.73 16.50 -7.47
C ASP A 35 -14.68 16.50 -5.94
N ASP A 36 -14.11 15.47 -5.31
CA ASP A 36 -13.94 15.40 -3.85
C ASP A 36 -13.11 16.57 -3.31
N ALA A 37 -12.05 16.97 -4.02
CA ALA A 37 -11.24 18.13 -3.68
C ALA A 37 -11.95 19.48 -3.92
N GLY A 38 -12.96 19.51 -4.78
CA GLY A 38 -13.57 20.75 -5.28
C GLY A 38 -12.60 21.59 -6.13
N VAL A 39 -11.76 20.92 -6.92
CA VAL A 39 -10.70 21.49 -7.74
C VAL A 39 -10.97 21.19 -9.20
N SER A 40 -10.87 22.19 -10.07
CA SER A 40 -10.96 21.98 -11.51
C SER A 40 -9.65 21.43 -12.05
N LYS A 41 -9.71 20.79 -13.23
CA LYS A 41 -8.50 20.31 -13.91
C LYS A 41 -7.50 21.43 -14.22
N ASP A 42 -7.99 22.63 -14.47
CA ASP A 42 -7.16 23.80 -14.84
C ASP A 42 -6.36 24.34 -13.64
N GLU A 43 -6.71 23.95 -12.42
CA GLU A 43 -5.95 24.28 -11.20
C GLU A 43 -4.78 23.30 -10.96
N ILE A 44 -4.75 22.18 -11.65
CA ILE A 44 -3.66 21.19 -11.53
C ILE A 44 -2.45 21.63 -12.35
N GLN A 45 -1.32 21.73 -11.70
CA GLN A 45 -0.08 22.26 -12.27
C GLN A 45 0.94 21.18 -12.66
N ALA A 46 0.83 19.98 -12.06
CA ALA A 46 1.64 18.82 -12.41
C ALA A 46 0.91 17.53 -12.06
N ILE A 47 1.27 16.42 -12.71
CA ILE A 47 0.66 15.11 -12.52
C ILE A 47 1.74 14.06 -12.31
N TYR A 48 1.52 13.18 -11.32
CA TYR A 48 2.35 12.02 -11.03
C TYR A 48 1.51 10.75 -11.25
N CYS A 49 1.88 9.97 -12.25
CA CYS A 49 1.23 8.71 -12.62
C CYS A 49 2.07 7.54 -12.15
N ALA A 50 1.55 6.74 -11.24
CA ALA A 50 2.20 5.53 -10.76
C ALA A 50 1.64 4.30 -11.47
N ASN A 51 2.53 3.52 -12.07
CA ASN A 51 2.22 2.22 -12.66
C ASN A 51 3.48 1.35 -12.72
N VAL A 52 3.33 0.05 -12.92
CA VAL A 52 4.45 -0.90 -13.03
C VAL A 52 4.45 -1.56 -14.41
N LEU A 53 3.31 -2.03 -14.86
CA LEU A 53 3.18 -2.87 -16.06
C LEU A 53 2.41 -2.20 -17.20
N GLY A 54 1.99 -0.95 -17.00
CA GLY A 54 1.14 -0.22 -17.96
C GLY A 54 1.87 0.33 -19.19
N GLY A 55 3.19 0.16 -19.27
CA GLY A 55 4.00 0.57 -20.42
C GLY A 55 4.41 2.04 -20.42
N MET A 56 5.07 2.44 -21.51
CA MET A 56 5.63 3.79 -21.65
C MET A 56 4.55 4.86 -21.75
N ILE A 57 4.81 6.02 -21.15
CA ILE A 57 3.98 7.24 -21.22
C ILE A 57 2.50 7.05 -20.85
N LEU A 58 2.20 6.04 -20.03
CA LEU A 58 0.81 5.73 -19.65
C LEU A 58 0.09 6.95 -19.04
N GLY A 59 0.78 7.71 -18.21
CA GLY A 59 0.23 8.92 -17.59
C GLY A 59 -0.26 9.93 -18.64
N GLN A 60 0.55 10.22 -19.64
CA GLN A 60 0.20 11.13 -20.72
C GLN A 60 -1.01 10.62 -21.55
N LEU A 61 -1.05 9.31 -21.82
CA LEU A 61 -2.18 8.72 -22.56
C LEU A 61 -3.49 8.86 -21.79
N ILE A 62 -3.47 8.60 -20.46
CA ILE A 62 -4.66 8.69 -19.59
C ILE A 62 -5.18 10.13 -19.53
N VAL A 63 -4.31 11.10 -19.27
CA VAL A 63 -4.73 12.47 -18.99
C VAL A 63 -5.05 13.29 -20.23
N ARG A 64 -4.54 12.87 -21.41
CA ARG A 64 -4.87 13.47 -22.69
C ARG A 64 -6.37 13.54 -22.94
N ASP A 65 -7.06 12.43 -22.71
CA ASP A 65 -8.48 12.29 -22.99
C ASP A 65 -9.36 13.02 -21.95
N LEU A 66 -8.80 13.35 -20.77
CA LEU A 66 -9.41 14.24 -19.80
C LEU A 66 -9.19 15.73 -20.12
N GLY A 67 -8.38 16.02 -21.16
CA GLY A 67 -8.12 17.38 -21.63
C GLY A 67 -7.09 18.15 -20.79
N PHE A 68 -6.24 17.49 -20.02
CA PHE A 68 -5.06 18.11 -19.44
C PHE A 68 -4.06 18.43 -20.54
N ARG A 69 -3.55 19.67 -20.59
CA ARG A 69 -2.63 20.13 -21.63
C ARG A 69 -1.56 21.05 -21.06
N GLY A 70 -0.32 20.91 -21.57
CA GLY A 70 0.78 21.83 -21.29
C GLY A 70 1.37 21.75 -19.89
N ILE A 71 0.95 20.80 -19.05
CA ILE A 71 1.50 20.58 -17.71
C ILE A 71 2.40 19.34 -17.67
N PRO A 72 3.41 19.28 -16.79
CA PRO A 72 4.27 18.13 -16.63
C PRO A 72 3.49 16.90 -16.17
N VAL A 73 3.80 15.74 -16.77
CA VAL A 73 3.30 14.43 -16.34
C VAL A 73 4.50 13.52 -16.10
N TYR A 74 4.67 13.07 -14.87
CA TYR A 74 5.75 12.19 -14.44
C TYR A 74 5.20 10.77 -14.28
N ASN A 75 5.79 9.80 -15.00
CA ASN A 75 5.50 8.39 -14.78
C ASN A 75 6.49 7.87 -13.72
N VAL A 76 5.96 7.24 -12.67
CA VAL A 76 6.70 6.81 -11.49
C VAL A 76 6.61 5.30 -11.37
N GLU A 77 7.78 4.65 -11.29
CA GLU A 77 7.89 3.22 -11.09
C GLU A 77 8.85 2.96 -9.92
N ASN A 78 8.41 2.15 -8.97
CA ASN A 78 9.14 1.66 -7.81
C ASN A 78 8.48 0.38 -7.31
N ALA A 79 8.13 -0.50 -8.26
CA ALA A 79 7.32 -1.69 -8.09
C ALA A 79 6.03 -1.39 -7.28
N CYS A 80 5.70 -2.21 -6.29
CA CYS A 80 4.48 -2.03 -5.48
C CYS A 80 4.46 -0.69 -4.70
N ALA A 81 5.61 -0.05 -4.47
CA ALA A 81 5.72 1.25 -3.82
C ALA A 81 5.54 2.45 -4.77
N SER A 82 5.26 2.22 -6.07
CA SER A 82 5.15 3.28 -7.09
C SER A 82 4.17 4.38 -6.69
N GLY A 83 2.97 4.02 -6.22
CA GLY A 83 1.94 4.98 -5.80
C GLY A 83 2.39 5.86 -4.64
N ALA A 84 2.97 5.26 -3.62
CA ALA A 84 3.52 5.96 -2.46
C ALA A 84 4.70 6.86 -2.85
N THR A 85 5.58 6.40 -3.74
CA THR A 85 6.68 7.20 -4.31
C THR A 85 6.15 8.41 -5.08
N GLY A 86 5.08 8.25 -5.85
CA GLY A 86 4.42 9.35 -6.54
C GLY A 86 3.95 10.46 -5.58
N VAL A 87 3.35 10.09 -4.45
CA VAL A 87 2.95 11.05 -3.40
C VAL A 87 4.17 11.70 -2.74
N HIS A 88 5.24 10.94 -2.50
CA HIS A 88 6.50 11.47 -1.96
C HIS A 88 7.08 12.56 -2.86
N LEU A 89 7.23 12.30 -4.14
CA LEU A 89 7.75 13.24 -5.12
C LEU A 89 6.86 14.48 -5.25
N ALA A 90 5.54 14.28 -5.32
CA ALA A 90 4.57 15.37 -5.37
C ALA A 90 4.67 16.29 -4.15
N ARG A 91 4.75 15.70 -2.92
CA ARG A 91 4.94 16.46 -1.68
C ARG A 91 6.22 17.29 -1.72
N HIS A 92 7.33 16.74 -2.20
CA HIS A 92 8.59 17.48 -2.28
C HIS A 92 8.54 18.63 -3.28
N ALA A 93 7.89 18.46 -4.42
CA ALA A 93 7.70 19.52 -5.40
C ALA A 93 6.84 20.68 -4.83
N LEU A 94 5.79 20.34 -4.05
CA LEU A 94 4.97 21.33 -3.35
C LEU A 94 5.76 22.06 -2.25
N LEU A 95 6.56 21.35 -1.45
CA LEU A 95 7.42 21.96 -0.43
C LEU A 95 8.50 22.85 -1.04
N ALA A 96 9.02 22.49 -2.21
CA ALA A 96 9.96 23.29 -2.99
C ALA A 96 9.28 24.48 -3.72
N GLN A 97 7.96 24.65 -3.53
CA GLN A 97 7.17 25.72 -4.14
C GLN A 97 7.20 25.75 -5.68
N GLN A 98 7.44 24.58 -6.30
CA GLN A 98 7.36 24.44 -7.75
C GLN A 98 5.92 24.50 -8.24
N TYR A 99 4.99 24.02 -7.43
CA TYR A 99 3.56 23.96 -7.69
C TYR A 99 2.77 24.26 -6.42
N ASP A 100 1.51 24.70 -6.59
CA ASP A 100 0.54 24.89 -5.49
C ASP A 100 -0.41 23.70 -5.36
N THR A 101 -0.80 23.10 -6.49
CA THR A 101 -1.77 22.00 -6.53
C THR A 101 -1.36 20.98 -7.59
N VAL A 102 -1.30 19.72 -7.20
CA VAL A 102 -0.89 18.61 -8.07
C VAL A 102 -1.84 17.42 -7.94
N LEU A 103 -1.89 16.62 -8.98
CA LEU A 103 -2.62 15.35 -9.02
C LEU A 103 -1.63 14.19 -8.94
N VAL A 104 -1.90 13.24 -8.05
CA VAL A 104 -1.21 11.94 -8.01
C VAL A 104 -2.23 10.84 -8.27
N PHE A 105 -1.95 9.95 -9.18
CA PHE A 105 -2.80 8.78 -9.38
C PHE A 105 -1.97 7.53 -9.65
N GLY A 106 -2.52 6.40 -9.28
CA GLY A 106 -1.95 5.09 -9.57
C GLY A 106 -2.96 4.19 -10.25
N ILE A 107 -2.47 3.35 -11.14
CA ILE A 107 -3.27 2.42 -11.95
C ILE A 107 -2.51 1.13 -12.18
N GLU A 108 -3.21 0.00 -12.11
CA GLU A 108 -2.70 -1.27 -12.61
C GLU A 108 -3.82 -2.15 -13.12
N GLN A 109 -3.57 -2.92 -14.17
CA GLN A 109 -4.50 -3.87 -14.74
C GLN A 109 -3.86 -5.26 -14.87
N LEU A 110 -3.83 -5.99 -13.75
CA LEU A 110 -3.19 -7.30 -13.69
C LEU A 110 -3.98 -8.41 -14.39
N THR A 111 -5.30 -8.21 -14.58
CA THR A 111 -6.12 -9.19 -15.31
C THR A 111 -5.71 -9.29 -16.78
N ALA A 112 -5.13 -8.23 -17.36
CA ALA A 112 -4.60 -8.24 -18.72
C ALA A 112 -3.41 -9.22 -18.91
N LEU A 113 -2.72 -9.60 -17.81
CA LEU A 113 -1.64 -10.58 -17.82
C LEU A 113 -2.12 -12.05 -17.79
N GLY A 114 -3.44 -12.28 -17.73
CA GLY A 114 -4.01 -13.63 -17.68
C GLY A 114 -3.91 -14.32 -16.32
N GLY A 115 -3.33 -13.67 -15.31
CA GLY A 115 -3.14 -14.21 -13.95
C GLY A 115 -1.81 -14.95 -13.78
N GLY A 116 -1.59 -15.44 -12.57
CA GLY A 116 -0.35 -16.12 -12.18
C GLY A 116 0.63 -15.19 -11.45
N THR A 117 1.87 -15.65 -11.32
CA THR A 117 2.94 -14.87 -10.69
C THR A 117 3.46 -13.81 -11.67
N ILE A 118 3.64 -12.59 -11.19
CA ILE A 118 4.30 -11.55 -11.99
C ILE A 118 5.70 -12.03 -12.35
N PRO A 119 6.08 -12.04 -13.64
CA PRO A 119 7.39 -12.51 -14.06
C PRO A 119 8.50 -11.71 -13.38
N LEU A 120 9.48 -12.40 -12.80
CA LEU A 120 10.70 -11.74 -12.33
C LEU A 120 11.41 -11.12 -13.54
N GLN A 121 11.78 -9.85 -13.42
CA GLN A 121 12.64 -9.23 -14.42
C GLN A 121 14.05 -9.82 -14.30
N ARG A 122 14.55 -10.39 -15.38
CA ARG A 122 15.87 -11.02 -15.44
C ARG A 122 16.94 -10.01 -15.90
N ASN A 123 17.14 -8.99 -15.09
CA ASN A 123 17.99 -7.86 -15.48
C ASN A 123 19.45 -8.01 -15.02
N ASP A 124 19.74 -9.00 -14.16
CA ASP A 124 21.07 -9.27 -13.64
C ASP A 124 21.28 -10.76 -13.32
N HIS A 125 22.54 -11.18 -13.13
CA HIS A 125 22.87 -12.58 -12.88
C HIS A 125 22.31 -13.15 -11.58
N LYS A 126 22.17 -12.35 -10.52
CA LYS A 126 21.61 -12.82 -9.25
C LYS A 126 20.11 -13.10 -9.41
N THR A 127 19.36 -12.16 -9.98
CA THR A 127 17.93 -12.34 -10.26
C THR A 127 17.67 -13.55 -11.18
N GLU A 128 18.55 -13.76 -12.18
CA GLU A 128 18.48 -14.95 -13.04
C GLU A 128 18.75 -16.23 -12.26
N LEU A 129 19.73 -16.26 -11.38
CA LEU A 129 20.04 -17.41 -10.53
C LEU A 129 18.87 -17.76 -9.61
N TYR A 130 18.29 -16.76 -8.93
CA TYR A 130 17.12 -16.97 -8.09
C TYR A 130 15.93 -17.46 -8.88
N ALA A 131 15.66 -16.90 -10.06
CA ALA A 131 14.58 -17.36 -10.93
C ALA A 131 14.78 -18.83 -11.33
N LYS A 132 16.02 -19.24 -11.67
CA LYS A 132 16.36 -20.65 -11.98
C LYS A 132 16.22 -21.59 -10.76
N ALA A 133 16.48 -21.06 -9.55
CA ALA A 133 16.27 -21.79 -8.30
C ALA A 133 14.78 -21.87 -7.86
N GLY A 134 13.87 -21.25 -8.62
CA GLY A 134 12.45 -21.20 -8.28
C GLY A 134 12.09 -20.18 -7.21
N MET A 135 13.00 -19.25 -6.89
CA MET A 135 12.76 -18.16 -5.96
C MET A 135 11.77 -17.17 -6.56
N VAL A 136 10.51 -17.26 -6.14
CA VAL A 136 9.44 -16.31 -6.42
C VAL A 136 9.01 -15.67 -5.11
N LEU A 137 8.35 -14.50 -5.17
CA LEU A 137 7.95 -13.78 -3.95
C LEU A 137 7.21 -14.65 -2.91
N PRO A 138 6.24 -15.51 -3.29
CA PRO A 138 5.64 -16.43 -2.32
C PRO A 138 6.65 -17.33 -1.61
N ALA A 139 7.68 -17.82 -2.30
CA ALA A 139 8.71 -18.68 -1.70
C ALA A 139 9.57 -17.90 -0.68
N VAL A 140 9.92 -16.66 -0.97
CA VAL A 140 10.65 -15.77 -0.04
C VAL A 140 9.87 -15.58 1.25
N TYR A 141 8.58 -15.25 1.14
CA TYR A 141 7.73 -15.08 2.31
C TYR A 141 7.44 -16.38 3.04
N ALA A 142 7.37 -17.52 2.33
CA ALA A 142 7.25 -18.83 2.94
C ALA A 142 8.47 -19.19 3.80
N MET A 143 9.70 -18.91 3.33
CA MET A 143 10.92 -19.07 4.14
C MET A 143 10.87 -18.22 5.42
N ARG A 144 10.42 -16.96 5.33
CA ARG A 144 10.19 -16.10 6.49
C ARG A 144 9.15 -16.70 7.43
N GLY A 145 8.04 -17.22 6.88
CA GLY A 145 6.99 -17.89 7.65
C GLY A 145 7.50 -19.14 8.38
N THR A 146 8.24 -20.00 7.70
CA THR A 146 8.85 -21.19 8.30
C THR A 146 9.77 -20.82 9.46
N ARG A 147 10.63 -19.82 9.27
CA ARG A 147 11.55 -19.39 10.31
C ARG A 147 10.82 -18.75 11.49
N LEU A 148 9.79 -17.93 11.23
CA LEU A 148 8.97 -17.33 12.28
C LEU A 148 8.27 -18.40 13.13
N LEU A 149 7.67 -19.44 12.49
CA LEU A 149 7.03 -20.56 13.18
C LEU A 149 8.03 -21.38 14.01
N HIS A 150 9.29 -21.41 13.61
CA HIS A 150 10.33 -22.16 14.34
C HIS A 150 10.94 -21.37 15.49
N GLU A 151 11.16 -20.06 15.32
CA GLU A 151 11.92 -19.23 16.26
C GLU A 151 11.05 -18.38 17.21
N ARG A 152 9.75 -18.24 16.89
CA ARG A 152 8.81 -17.42 17.67
C ARG A 152 7.66 -18.28 18.19
N ASP A 153 6.96 -17.77 19.19
CA ASP A 153 5.71 -18.38 19.69
C ASP A 153 4.55 -18.15 18.68
N ALA A 154 4.72 -18.66 17.46
CA ALA A 154 3.77 -18.56 16.36
C ALA A 154 3.28 -19.92 15.90
N THR A 155 2.05 -19.98 15.44
CA THR A 155 1.43 -21.17 14.87
C THR A 155 0.90 -20.88 13.46
N PRO A 156 0.66 -21.91 12.63
CA PRO A 156 -0.02 -21.71 11.34
C PRO A 156 -1.38 -20.99 11.48
N ALA A 157 -2.08 -21.19 12.61
CA ALA A 157 -3.34 -20.51 12.89
C ALA A 157 -3.17 -19.00 13.07
N ASP A 158 -2.06 -18.52 13.61
CA ASP A 158 -1.77 -17.08 13.73
C ASP A 158 -1.59 -16.43 12.34
N LEU A 159 -0.89 -17.12 11.43
CA LEU A 159 -0.76 -16.65 10.05
C LEU A 159 -2.14 -16.62 9.36
N ALA A 160 -2.97 -17.64 9.58
CA ALA A 160 -4.32 -17.69 9.02
C ALA A 160 -5.25 -16.61 9.62
N ALA A 161 -5.10 -16.29 10.92
CA ALA A 161 -5.92 -15.28 11.61
C ALA A 161 -5.80 -13.89 10.98
N ILE A 162 -4.65 -13.55 10.38
CA ILE A 162 -4.47 -12.29 9.64
C ILE A 162 -5.37 -12.28 8.39
N ALA A 163 -5.41 -13.38 7.63
CA ALA A 163 -6.28 -13.48 6.47
C ALA A 163 -7.75 -13.36 6.87
N VAL A 164 -8.15 -14.02 7.98
CA VAL A 164 -9.51 -13.93 8.54
C VAL A 164 -9.85 -12.49 8.92
N LYS A 165 -8.94 -11.79 9.66
CA LYS A 165 -9.11 -10.38 10.02
C LYS A 165 -9.31 -9.50 8.79
N ASN A 166 -8.43 -9.61 7.80
CA ASN A 166 -8.46 -8.77 6.61
C ASN A 166 -9.67 -9.09 5.71
N ARG A 167 -10.09 -10.35 5.62
CA ARG A 167 -11.34 -10.74 4.93
C ARG A 167 -12.57 -10.14 5.62
N ARG A 168 -12.66 -10.20 6.95
CA ARG A 168 -13.72 -9.54 7.71
C ARG A 168 -13.76 -8.04 7.45
N ASN A 169 -12.62 -7.35 7.46
CA ASN A 169 -12.55 -5.94 7.13
C ASN A 169 -12.99 -5.67 5.68
N GLY A 170 -12.61 -6.55 4.74
CA GLY A 170 -13.03 -6.47 3.34
C GLY A 170 -14.54 -6.54 3.14
N THR A 171 -15.30 -7.26 3.99
CA THR A 171 -16.76 -7.29 3.89
C THR A 171 -17.40 -5.92 4.15
N LEU A 172 -16.72 -5.07 4.93
CA LEU A 172 -17.18 -3.73 5.27
C LEU A 172 -16.77 -2.68 4.22
N ASN A 173 -15.98 -3.06 3.21
CA ASN A 173 -15.41 -2.16 2.23
C ASN A 173 -15.96 -2.42 0.83
N GLU A 174 -16.77 -1.50 0.30
CA GLU A 174 -17.32 -1.58 -1.06
C GLU A 174 -16.24 -1.57 -2.17
N TYR A 175 -15.04 -1.08 -1.87
CA TYR A 175 -13.91 -1.04 -2.79
C TYR A 175 -13.08 -2.33 -2.79
N ALA A 176 -13.36 -3.27 -1.89
CA ALA A 176 -12.60 -4.51 -1.77
C ALA A 176 -13.06 -5.57 -2.78
N GLN A 177 -12.08 -6.27 -3.39
CA GLN A 177 -12.33 -7.41 -4.28
C GLN A 177 -12.93 -8.60 -3.55
N GLN A 178 -12.42 -8.90 -2.36
CA GLN A 178 -12.80 -10.05 -1.55
C GLN A 178 -13.70 -9.58 -0.40
N ARG A 179 -15.00 -9.80 -0.55
CA ARG A 179 -16.03 -9.32 0.39
C ARG A 179 -16.79 -10.45 1.09
N THR A 180 -16.15 -11.59 1.22
CA THR A 180 -16.69 -12.77 1.92
C THR A 180 -15.78 -13.10 3.10
N GLU A 181 -16.38 -13.38 4.25
CA GLU A 181 -15.64 -13.88 5.41
C GLU A 181 -15.02 -15.25 5.10
N THR A 182 -14.06 -15.63 5.89
CA THR A 182 -13.42 -16.95 5.87
C THR A 182 -13.06 -17.36 7.30
N THR A 183 -12.78 -18.63 7.52
CA THR A 183 -12.34 -19.16 8.82
C THR A 183 -10.86 -19.55 8.77
N VAL A 184 -10.26 -19.76 9.94
CA VAL A 184 -8.88 -20.27 10.05
C VAL A 184 -8.75 -21.61 9.35
N GLU A 185 -9.73 -22.49 9.52
CA GLU A 185 -9.77 -23.82 8.92
C GLU A 185 -9.82 -23.75 7.40
N GLU A 186 -10.65 -22.87 6.83
CA GLU A 186 -10.74 -22.64 5.38
C GLU A 186 -9.44 -22.08 4.82
N VAL A 187 -8.81 -21.15 5.53
CA VAL A 187 -7.51 -20.58 5.13
C VAL A 187 -6.45 -21.68 5.07
N LEU A 188 -6.32 -22.48 6.13
CA LEU A 188 -5.33 -23.55 6.23
C LEU A 188 -5.60 -24.69 5.23
N ALA A 189 -6.87 -24.98 4.94
CA ALA A 189 -7.28 -26.01 3.97
C ALA A 189 -7.17 -25.53 2.51
N SER A 190 -6.95 -24.24 2.26
CA SER A 190 -6.82 -23.72 0.91
C SER A 190 -5.54 -24.24 0.24
N ARG A 191 -5.48 -24.17 -1.11
CA ARG A 191 -4.37 -24.71 -1.89
C ARG A 191 -3.01 -24.18 -1.39
N MET A 192 -2.07 -25.07 -1.09
CA MET A 192 -0.69 -24.72 -0.77
C MET A 192 -0.02 -24.00 -1.95
N ILE A 193 0.59 -22.86 -1.69
CA ILE A 193 1.38 -22.10 -2.67
C ILE A 193 2.87 -22.34 -2.45
N ALA A 194 3.34 -22.15 -1.22
CA ALA A 194 4.70 -22.45 -0.78
C ALA A 194 4.65 -22.64 0.74
N ASP A 195 4.98 -23.85 1.25
CA ASP A 195 4.85 -24.15 2.67
C ASP A 195 5.58 -23.15 3.56
N PRO A 196 4.92 -22.53 4.58
CA PRO A 196 3.57 -22.80 5.12
C PRO A 196 2.44 -21.93 4.52
N LEU A 197 2.67 -21.18 3.45
CA LEU A 197 1.68 -20.26 2.90
C LEU A 197 0.70 -20.94 1.95
N THR A 198 -0.58 -20.81 2.26
CA THR A 198 -1.68 -21.24 1.40
C THR A 198 -2.21 -20.09 0.54
N LEU A 199 -3.09 -20.39 -0.41
CA LEU A 199 -3.64 -19.42 -1.36
C LEU A 199 -4.33 -18.23 -0.67
N LEU A 200 -5.10 -18.47 0.38
CA LEU A 200 -5.84 -17.41 1.09
C LEU A 200 -4.95 -16.56 1.98
N GLN A 201 -3.69 -16.94 2.16
CA GLN A 201 -2.66 -16.15 2.86
C GLN A 201 -1.85 -15.25 1.91
N CYS A 202 -2.18 -15.26 0.63
CA CYS A 202 -1.57 -14.44 -0.41
C CYS A 202 -2.58 -13.44 -0.97
N CYS A 203 -2.13 -12.25 -1.34
CA CYS A 203 -2.98 -11.28 -2.04
C CYS A 203 -3.41 -11.81 -3.41
N PRO A 204 -4.61 -11.44 -3.90
CA PRO A 204 -5.08 -11.86 -5.21
C PRO A 204 -4.15 -11.37 -6.33
N SER A 205 -3.81 -12.27 -7.26
CA SER A 205 -2.94 -11.96 -8.42
C SER A 205 -3.68 -11.37 -9.63
N GLN A 206 -5.00 -11.44 -9.64
CA GLN A 206 -5.85 -10.90 -10.72
C GLN A 206 -6.70 -9.77 -10.18
N VAL A 207 -6.16 -8.57 -10.21
CA VAL A 207 -6.82 -7.38 -9.70
C VAL A 207 -6.47 -6.18 -10.56
N ASP A 208 -7.48 -5.43 -10.93
CA ASP A 208 -7.38 -4.13 -11.59
C ASP A 208 -7.87 -3.07 -10.62
N GLY A 209 -7.37 -1.86 -10.76
CA GLY A 209 -7.87 -0.75 -9.96
C GLY A 209 -7.01 0.49 -10.10
N ALA A 210 -7.65 1.63 -9.83
CA ALA A 210 -7.02 2.94 -9.82
C ALA A 210 -7.38 3.71 -8.57
N ALA A 211 -6.47 4.58 -8.13
CA ALA A 211 -6.70 5.53 -7.05
C ALA A 211 -6.05 6.87 -7.39
N ALA A 212 -6.63 7.97 -6.91
CA ALA A 212 -6.13 9.31 -7.17
C ALA A 212 -6.25 10.20 -5.93
N LEU A 213 -5.31 11.11 -5.78
CA LEU A 213 -5.24 12.13 -4.72
C LEU A 213 -4.93 13.49 -5.34
N VAL A 214 -5.56 14.53 -4.81
CA VAL A 214 -5.18 15.92 -5.05
C VAL A 214 -4.41 16.42 -3.83
N LEU A 215 -3.18 16.86 -4.03
CA LEU A 215 -2.33 17.49 -3.00
C LEU A 215 -2.19 18.96 -3.26
N SER A 216 -2.20 19.77 -2.19
CA SER A 216 -2.07 21.22 -2.29
C SER A 216 -1.33 21.83 -1.11
N THR A 217 -0.70 22.98 -1.34
CA THR A 217 -0.14 23.87 -0.31
C THR A 217 -1.23 24.56 0.51
N ARG A 218 -2.49 24.52 0.06
CA ARG A 218 -3.66 25.12 0.71
C ARG A 218 -4.61 24.03 1.19
N PRO A 219 -5.32 24.25 2.31
CA PRO A 219 -6.34 23.30 2.76
C PRO A 219 -7.48 23.17 1.74
N GLY A 220 -8.10 21.99 1.72
CA GLY A 220 -9.22 21.69 0.83
C GLY A 220 -10.45 22.58 1.08
N ARG A 221 -11.29 22.70 0.04
CA ARG A 221 -12.49 23.55 0.07
C ARG A 221 -13.73 22.82 0.55
N LYS A 222 -13.81 21.51 0.33
CA LYS A 222 -15.00 20.68 0.60
C LYS A 222 -14.88 19.86 1.88
N GLN A 223 -13.70 19.35 2.17
CA GLN A 223 -13.50 18.34 3.20
C GLN A 223 -12.58 18.85 4.32
N LYS A 224 -12.66 18.21 5.51
CA LYS A 224 -11.70 18.43 6.60
C LYS A 224 -10.28 18.21 6.07
N PRO A 225 -9.37 19.17 6.23
CA PRO A 225 -8.04 19.05 5.68
C PRO A 225 -7.25 17.93 6.37
N VAL A 226 -6.62 17.05 5.58
CA VAL A 226 -5.69 16.04 6.05
C VAL A 226 -4.28 16.47 5.62
N LYS A 227 -3.37 16.54 6.58
CA LYS A 227 -1.97 16.93 6.33
C LYS A 227 -1.11 15.71 6.06
N VAL A 228 -0.16 15.83 5.14
CA VAL A 228 0.95 14.88 5.01
C VAL A 228 2.05 15.32 5.97
N LEU A 229 2.05 14.76 7.19
CA LEU A 229 2.96 15.12 8.28
C LEU A 229 4.40 14.73 7.93
N SER A 230 4.58 13.51 7.46
CA SER A 230 5.86 13.02 6.94
C SER A 230 5.70 12.15 5.71
N SER A 231 6.76 12.02 4.95
CA SER A 231 6.81 11.16 3.77
C SER A 231 8.25 10.73 3.52
N VAL A 232 8.51 9.45 3.62
CA VAL A 232 9.83 8.85 3.47
C VAL A 232 9.77 7.75 2.42
N VAL A 233 10.77 7.71 1.55
CA VAL A 233 11.04 6.62 0.63
C VAL A 233 12.51 6.28 0.74
N VAL A 234 12.83 5.00 0.93
CA VAL A 234 14.19 4.49 1.07
C VAL A 234 14.40 3.26 0.20
N SER A 235 15.66 2.99 -0.15
CA SER A 235 16.08 1.73 -0.79
C SER A 235 16.84 0.84 0.18
N GLY A 236 16.96 -0.46 -0.12
CA GLY A 236 17.76 -1.40 0.65
C GLY A 236 19.23 -0.97 0.73
N ILE A 237 19.89 -1.29 1.83
CA ILE A 237 21.31 -0.91 2.09
C ILE A 237 22.20 -2.10 2.38
N ARG A 238 21.64 -3.29 2.61
CA ARG A 238 22.40 -4.45 3.06
C ARG A 238 22.75 -5.40 1.91
N GLU A 239 23.92 -5.99 2.04
CA GLU A 239 24.32 -7.17 1.29
C GLU A 239 23.85 -8.44 2.04
N GLU A 240 23.52 -9.49 1.30
CA GLU A 240 22.75 -10.67 1.72
C GLU A 240 23.31 -11.45 2.93
N ALA A 241 24.57 -11.26 3.31
CA ALA A 241 25.26 -12.14 4.25
C ALA A 241 24.89 -11.92 5.73
N ASP A 242 24.36 -10.75 6.09
CA ASP A 242 24.15 -10.34 7.48
C ASP A 242 22.68 -10.15 7.88
N ASP A 243 21.74 -10.50 6.99
CA ASP A 243 20.32 -10.18 7.24
C ASP A 243 19.59 -11.31 7.95
N ASP A 244 19.01 -10.97 9.10
CA ASP A 244 17.94 -11.79 9.66
C ASP A 244 16.71 -11.69 8.77
N ILE A 245 16.30 -12.81 8.16
CA ILE A 245 15.15 -12.84 7.24
C ILE A 245 13.82 -12.46 7.92
N LEU A 246 13.78 -12.43 9.26
CA LEU A 246 12.63 -11.92 10.03
C LEU A 246 12.68 -10.40 10.21
N ASP A 247 13.82 -9.76 9.99
CA ASP A 247 13.90 -8.31 10.01
C ASP A 247 13.32 -7.70 8.72
N ALA A 248 12.54 -6.66 8.87
CA ALA A 248 12.12 -5.78 7.77
C ALA A 248 12.86 -4.43 7.92
N GLU A 249 14.20 -4.47 7.86
CA GLU A 249 15.09 -3.34 8.15
C GLU A 249 14.72 -2.09 7.34
N ILE A 250 14.54 -2.25 6.05
CA ILE A 250 14.18 -1.15 5.15
C ILE A 250 12.89 -0.45 5.60
N THR A 251 11.88 -1.20 6.07
CA THR A 251 10.65 -0.63 6.63
C THR A 251 10.88 0.02 7.98
N ALA A 252 11.65 -0.62 8.87
CA ALA A 252 11.97 -0.06 10.18
C ALA A 252 12.75 1.26 10.07
N ARG A 253 13.67 1.36 9.11
CA ARG A 253 14.42 2.58 8.82
C ARG A 253 13.53 3.67 8.25
N ALA A 254 12.65 3.34 7.31
CA ALA A 254 11.68 4.29 6.76
C ALA A 254 10.72 4.81 7.85
N ALA A 255 10.23 3.92 8.72
CA ALA A 255 9.34 4.28 9.82
C ALA A 255 10.01 5.22 10.83
N ARG A 256 11.24 4.90 11.27
CA ARG A 256 12.00 5.75 12.17
C ARG A 256 12.17 7.17 11.61
N GLN A 257 12.59 7.28 10.35
CA GLN A 257 12.73 8.58 9.69
C GLN A 257 11.40 9.32 9.56
N ALA A 258 10.30 8.60 9.30
CA ALA A 258 8.97 9.21 9.18
C ALA A 258 8.49 9.75 10.53
N TYR A 259 8.69 9.01 11.61
CA TYR A 259 8.38 9.45 12.97
C TYR A 259 9.21 10.68 13.37
N GLU A 260 10.53 10.65 13.11
CA GLU A 260 11.42 11.77 13.37
C GLU A 260 10.99 13.05 12.62
N GLN A 261 10.66 12.93 11.32
CA GLN A 261 10.18 14.06 10.52
C GLN A 261 8.86 14.66 11.05
N ALA A 262 7.97 13.81 11.56
CA ALA A 262 6.67 14.23 12.06
C ALA A 262 6.71 14.71 13.52
N GLY A 263 7.76 14.38 14.27
CA GLY A 263 7.83 14.59 15.73
C GLY A 263 6.85 13.69 16.50
N LEU A 264 6.59 12.50 15.98
CA LEU A 264 5.64 11.52 16.52
C LEU A 264 6.36 10.20 16.81
N GLY A 265 5.65 9.29 17.47
CA GLY A 265 6.08 7.91 17.70
C GLY A 265 5.01 6.89 17.33
N PRO A 266 5.33 5.59 17.40
CA PRO A 266 4.36 4.53 17.09
C PRO A 266 3.10 4.56 17.96
N GLN A 267 3.22 5.07 19.20
CA GLN A 267 2.11 5.21 20.15
C GLN A 267 1.07 6.27 19.75
N ASP A 268 1.45 7.19 18.85
CA ASP A 268 0.59 8.28 18.38
C ASP A 268 -0.25 7.87 17.15
N VAL A 269 -0.03 6.67 16.61
CA VAL A 269 -0.72 6.17 15.41
C VAL A 269 -2.03 5.51 15.80
N ASP A 270 -3.13 5.99 15.21
CA ASP A 270 -4.49 5.50 15.46
C ASP A 270 -4.96 4.47 14.43
N VAL A 271 -4.44 4.52 13.19
CA VAL A 271 -4.84 3.63 12.10
C VAL A 271 -3.69 3.39 11.14
N VAL A 272 -3.55 2.15 10.67
CA VAL A 272 -2.48 1.74 9.76
C VAL A 272 -3.04 1.06 8.52
N GLU A 273 -2.56 1.46 7.34
CA GLU A 273 -2.66 0.72 6.09
C GLU A 273 -1.25 0.28 5.69
N LEU A 274 -0.96 -1.02 5.70
CA LEU A 274 0.35 -1.57 5.40
C LEU A 274 0.30 -2.60 4.25
N HIS A 275 1.47 -2.97 3.73
CA HIS A 275 1.64 -3.83 2.56
C HIS A 275 1.62 -5.31 2.94
N ASP A 276 0.44 -5.86 3.19
CA ASP A 276 0.17 -7.27 3.51
C ASP A 276 0.00 -8.14 2.26
N ALA A 277 0.99 -8.14 1.36
CA ALA A 277 0.93 -8.99 0.18
C ALA A 277 0.85 -10.49 0.56
N PHE A 278 1.35 -10.85 1.73
CA PHE A 278 1.27 -12.15 2.40
C PHE A 278 1.00 -11.94 3.89
N THR A 279 0.32 -12.89 4.53
CA THR A 279 -0.01 -12.76 5.96
C THR A 279 1.21 -12.57 6.84
N ILE A 280 2.32 -13.25 6.54
CA ILE A 280 3.58 -13.11 7.27
C ILE A 280 4.13 -11.67 7.22
N ALA A 281 3.94 -10.96 6.11
CA ALA A 281 4.40 -9.58 5.97
C ALA A 281 3.78 -8.66 7.01
N GLU A 282 2.49 -8.83 7.31
CA GLU A 282 1.80 -8.02 8.31
C GLU A 282 2.44 -8.19 9.69
N LEU A 283 2.79 -9.42 10.12
CA LEU A 283 3.48 -9.66 11.39
C LEU A 283 4.86 -8.99 11.44
N LEU A 284 5.64 -9.13 10.39
CA LEU A 284 6.97 -8.50 10.34
C LEU A 284 6.88 -6.98 10.40
N TYR A 285 5.86 -6.40 9.77
CA TYR A 285 5.66 -4.94 9.78
C TYR A 285 5.10 -4.41 11.10
N TYR A 286 4.43 -5.21 11.92
CA TYR A 286 4.08 -4.77 13.28
C TYR A 286 5.33 -4.40 14.09
N GLU A 287 6.39 -5.19 13.98
CA GLU A 287 7.66 -4.91 14.66
C GLU A 287 8.43 -3.78 13.96
N ALA A 288 8.53 -3.83 12.63
CA ALA A 288 9.26 -2.81 11.87
C ALA A 288 8.67 -1.40 11.99
N LEU A 289 7.35 -1.29 12.15
CA LEU A 289 6.66 -0.02 12.38
C LEU A 289 6.64 0.39 13.86
N GLY A 290 7.19 -0.44 14.76
CA GLY A 290 7.21 -0.18 16.20
C GLY A 290 5.85 -0.34 16.90
N LEU A 291 4.87 -0.98 16.25
CA LEU A 291 3.56 -1.26 16.86
C LEU A 291 3.67 -2.34 17.94
N ALA A 292 4.65 -3.23 17.82
CA ALA A 292 5.07 -4.21 18.80
C ALA A 292 6.60 -4.18 18.97
N PRO A 293 7.13 -4.53 20.17
CA PRO A 293 8.54 -4.84 20.34
C PRO A 293 8.98 -6.02 19.45
N ARG A 294 10.27 -6.12 19.18
CA ARG A 294 10.84 -7.27 18.45
C ARG A 294 10.51 -8.58 19.16
N GLY A 295 9.88 -9.51 18.47
CA GLY A 295 9.44 -10.81 18.98
C GLY A 295 7.99 -10.86 19.44
N ASP A 296 7.31 -9.73 19.58
CA ASP A 296 5.97 -9.63 20.16
C ASP A 296 4.83 -9.44 19.15
N ALA A 297 5.12 -9.52 17.83
CA ALA A 297 4.11 -9.35 16.79
C ALA A 297 2.91 -10.29 16.95
N VAL A 298 3.17 -11.57 17.29
CA VAL A 298 2.12 -12.58 17.49
C VAL A 298 1.27 -12.24 18.73
N SER A 299 1.88 -11.78 19.79
CA SER A 299 1.18 -11.34 21.01
C SER A 299 0.27 -10.14 20.71
N LEU A 300 0.74 -9.17 19.89
CA LEU A 300 -0.07 -8.04 19.45
C LEU A 300 -1.27 -8.51 18.62
N LEU A 301 -1.09 -9.46 17.69
CA LEU A 301 -2.17 -10.03 16.92
C LEU A 301 -3.21 -10.71 17.80
N ARG A 302 -2.76 -11.63 18.68
CA ARG A 302 -3.62 -12.41 19.58
C ARG A 302 -4.39 -11.54 20.58
N SER A 303 -3.85 -10.39 20.97
CA SER A 303 -4.54 -9.44 21.84
C SER A 303 -5.76 -8.77 21.21
N GLY A 304 -5.92 -8.86 19.88
CA GLY A 304 -6.97 -8.16 19.14
C GLY A 304 -6.71 -6.65 18.94
N ALA A 305 -5.57 -6.13 19.38
CA ALA A 305 -5.24 -4.71 19.29
C ALA A 305 -5.22 -4.17 17.84
N THR A 306 -4.98 -5.03 16.85
CA THR A 306 -4.90 -4.68 15.42
C THR A 306 -6.22 -4.89 14.66
N GLN A 307 -7.27 -5.37 15.35
CA GLN A 307 -8.61 -5.50 14.78
C GLN A 307 -9.31 -4.14 14.72
N LEU A 308 -10.34 -4.02 13.88
CA LEU A 308 -11.22 -2.85 13.89
C LEU A 308 -11.86 -2.73 15.29
N GLY A 309 -11.72 -1.55 15.90
CA GLY A 309 -12.10 -1.31 17.31
C GLY A 309 -11.00 -1.64 18.34
N GLY A 310 -9.88 -2.20 17.93
CA GLY A 310 -8.69 -2.36 18.78
C GLY A 310 -7.89 -1.06 18.96
N ARG A 311 -6.77 -1.15 19.67
CA ARG A 311 -5.93 0.02 19.98
C ARG A 311 -5.34 0.69 18.73
N VAL A 312 -4.89 -0.10 17.76
CA VAL A 312 -4.27 0.36 16.51
C VAL A 312 -4.74 -0.53 15.35
N PRO A 313 -5.95 -0.28 14.82
CA PRO A 313 -6.47 -1.06 13.71
C PRO A 313 -5.51 -1.06 12.53
N VAL A 314 -5.20 -2.25 12.02
CA VAL A 314 -4.33 -2.45 10.87
C VAL A 314 -5.14 -3.01 9.70
N ASN A 315 -4.99 -2.38 8.54
CA ASN A 315 -5.70 -2.71 7.32
C ASN A 315 -7.24 -2.75 7.50
N PRO A 316 -7.86 -1.70 8.05
CA PRO A 316 -9.32 -1.62 8.14
C PRO A 316 -9.99 -1.67 6.76
N SER A 317 -9.26 -1.34 5.68
CA SER A 317 -9.72 -1.50 4.29
C SER A 317 -9.88 -2.96 3.85
N GLY A 318 -9.32 -3.91 4.59
CA GLY A 318 -9.13 -5.30 4.20
C GLY A 318 -7.72 -5.61 3.69
N GLY A 319 -6.85 -4.59 3.63
CA GLY A 319 -5.47 -4.73 3.16
C GLY A 319 -5.36 -5.25 1.72
N LEU A 320 -4.17 -5.65 1.33
CA LEU A 320 -3.93 -6.24 0.01
C LEU A 320 -4.58 -7.62 -0.10
N LEU A 321 -4.69 -8.36 1.03
CA LEU A 321 -5.27 -9.70 1.08
C LEU A 321 -6.75 -9.74 0.70
N ALA A 322 -7.51 -8.70 1.05
CA ALA A 322 -8.94 -8.64 0.75
C ALA A 322 -9.31 -7.51 -0.21
N LYS A 323 -8.81 -6.29 -0.02
CA LYS A 323 -9.08 -5.19 -0.95
C LYS A 323 -8.48 -5.49 -2.33
N GLY A 324 -7.29 -6.08 -2.37
CA GLY A 324 -6.56 -6.37 -3.59
C GLY A 324 -5.32 -5.50 -3.76
N HIS A 325 -4.47 -5.87 -4.73
CA HIS A 325 -3.14 -5.28 -4.91
C HIS A 325 -2.86 -4.87 -6.36
N PRO A 326 -3.57 -3.88 -6.93
CA PRO A 326 -3.14 -3.27 -8.19
C PRO A 326 -1.90 -2.40 -7.90
N LEU A 327 -0.72 -2.86 -8.37
CA LEU A 327 0.60 -2.44 -7.90
C LEU A 327 0.77 -0.91 -7.86
N GLY A 328 0.59 -0.25 -9.00
CA GLY A 328 0.73 1.21 -9.10
C GLY A 328 -0.30 1.99 -8.26
N ALA A 329 -1.49 1.44 -8.05
CA ALA A 329 -2.56 2.11 -7.31
C ALA A 329 -2.46 1.93 -5.80
N THR A 330 -1.83 0.88 -5.31
CA THR A 330 -1.89 0.46 -3.89
C THR A 330 -1.48 1.57 -2.92
N GLY A 331 -0.32 2.19 -3.11
CA GLY A 331 0.17 3.23 -2.19
C GLY A 331 -0.70 4.49 -2.18
N VAL A 332 -1.30 4.85 -3.32
CA VAL A 332 -2.28 5.94 -3.40
C VAL A 332 -3.56 5.56 -2.68
N ALA A 333 -4.05 4.34 -2.88
CA ALA A 333 -5.28 3.84 -2.26
C ALA A 333 -5.17 3.71 -0.73
N GLN A 334 -4.00 3.34 -0.19
CA GLN A 334 -3.75 3.36 1.25
C GLN A 334 -3.94 4.76 1.83
N MET A 335 -3.44 5.79 1.15
CA MET A 335 -3.61 7.17 1.61
C MET A 335 -5.04 7.69 1.43
N VAL A 336 -5.75 7.27 0.39
CA VAL A 336 -7.19 7.57 0.24
C VAL A 336 -7.98 6.97 1.40
N GLU A 337 -7.70 5.74 1.77
CA GLU A 337 -8.35 5.06 2.89
C GLU A 337 -8.09 5.79 4.21
N LEU A 338 -6.83 6.09 4.52
CA LEU A 338 -6.46 6.85 5.71
C LEU A 338 -7.11 8.24 5.73
N MET A 339 -7.13 8.94 4.60
CA MET A 339 -7.82 10.22 4.47
C MET A 339 -9.30 10.09 4.87
N TRP A 340 -10.00 9.06 4.39
CA TRP A 340 -11.40 8.84 4.76
C TRP A 340 -11.58 8.56 6.25
N HIS A 341 -10.69 7.77 6.88
CA HIS A 341 -10.71 7.56 8.33
C HIS A 341 -10.52 8.85 9.12
N LEU A 342 -9.52 9.66 8.76
CA LEU A 342 -9.20 10.93 9.42
C LEU A 342 -10.28 11.99 9.22
N GLN A 343 -11.09 11.85 8.18
CA GLN A 343 -12.24 12.73 7.89
C GLN A 343 -13.56 12.22 8.48
N GLY A 344 -13.59 11.00 9.05
CA GLY A 344 -14.83 10.38 9.53
C GLY A 344 -15.74 9.87 8.40
N ARG A 345 -15.20 9.53 7.24
CA ARG A 345 -15.91 9.16 6.01
C ARG A 345 -15.73 7.70 5.59
N ALA A 346 -15.11 6.87 6.41
CA ALA A 346 -14.82 5.49 6.06
C ALA A 346 -16.04 4.54 6.20
N GLY A 347 -17.23 5.07 6.51
CA GLY A 347 -18.47 4.29 6.58
C GLY A 347 -18.43 3.23 7.68
N THR A 348 -18.86 2.00 7.37
CA THR A 348 -18.99 0.91 8.35
C THR A 348 -17.65 0.42 8.92
N ARG A 349 -16.53 0.73 8.26
CA ARG A 349 -15.16 0.37 8.70
C ARG A 349 -14.45 1.52 9.44
N GLN A 350 -15.17 2.58 9.79
CA GLN A 350 -14.60 3.78 10.41
C GLN A 350 -13.86 3.45 11.71
N VAL A 351 -12.60 3.85 11.80
CA VAL A 351 -11.84 3.89 13.05
C VAL A 351 -12.26 5.16 13.81
N ALA A 352 -12.82 4.98 14.99
CA ALA A 352 -13.31 6.08 15.82
C ALA A 352 -12.16 7.01 16.23
N ASP A 353 -12.40 8.31 16.23
CA ASP A 353 -11.52 9.36 16.73
C ASP A 353 -10.08 9.35 16.17
N ALA A 354 -9.86 8.73 15.00
CA ALA A 354 -8.56 8.67 14.36
C ALA A 354 -8.05 10.08 14.01
N ARG A 355 -6.83 10.39 14.44
CA ARG A 355 -6.14 11.67 14.23
C ARG A 355 -4.85 11.51 13.45
N VAL A 356 -4.18 10.38 13.60
CA VAL A 356 -2.92 10.03 12.93
C VAL A 356 -3.07 8.70 12.22
N GLY A 357 -2.83 8.69 10.91
CA GLY A 357 -2.80 7.51 10.09
C GLY A 357 -1.41 7.25 9.52
N LEU A 358 -1.03 5.97 9.42
CA LEU A 358 0.24 5.52 8.84
C LEU A 358 -0.01 4.67 7.61
N ALA A 359 0.56 5.07 6.45
CA ALA A 359 0.63 4.24 5.25
C ALA A 359 2.04 3.68 5.09
N GLN A 360 2.15 2.37 4.88
CA GLN A 360 3.41 1.70 4.57
C GLN A 360 3.28 0.85 3.31
N CYS A 361 4.23 0.98 2.38
CA CYS A 361 4.27 0.18 1.17
C CYS A 361 5.71 -0.19 0.81
N THR A 362 5.95 -1.47 0.52
CA THR A 362 7.23 -1.95 -0.01
C THR A 362 7.11 -2.31 -1.47
N GLY A 363 8.20 -2.19 -2.21
CA GLY A 363 8.25 -2.46 -3.65
C GLY A 363 9.42 -3.31 -4.06
N GLY A 364 9.12 -4.33 -4.87
CA GLY A 364 10.11 -5.18 -5.52
C GLY A 364 10.95 -6.01 -4.55
N GLY A 365 11.96 -6.66 -5.11
CA GLY A 365 13.05 -7.31 -4.40
C GLY A 365 14.28 -7.17 -5.29
N ILE A 366 15.39 -6.71 -4.72
CA ILE A 366 16.64 -6.58 -5.49
C ILE A 366 17.31 -7.94 -5.58
N ALA A 367 17.50 -8.56 -4.42
CA ALA A 367 18.10 -9.87 -4.28
C ALA A 367 17.73 -10.43 -2.90
N GLY A 368 17.64 -11.75 -2.77
CA GLY A 368 17.37 -12.40 -1.49
C GLY A 368 16.03 -11.98 -0.88
N VAL A 369 16.08 -11.59 0.39
CA VAL A 369 14.89 -11.31 1.20
C VAL A 369 14.56 -9.83 1.34
N ASP A 370 15.46 -8.92 0.92
CA ASP A 370 15.25 -7.48 1.07
C ASP A 370 14.44 -6.89 -0.08
N HIS A 371 13.71 -5.83 0.23
CA HIS A 371 12.94 -5.09 -0.75
C HIS A 371 13.79 -4.02 -1.45
N ALA A 372 13.45 -3.69 -2.71
CA ALA A 372 14.10 -2.62 -3.45
C ALA A 372 13.76 -1.25 -2.89
N ALA A 373 12.52 -1.05 -2.48
CA ALA A 373 12.02 0.20 -1.94
C ALA A 373 11.05 -0.02 -0.76
N SER A 374 11.06 0.91 0.19
CA SER A 374 10.02 1.01 1.22
C SER A 374 9.63 2.46 1.43
N SER A 375 8.36 2.68 1.64
CA SER A 375 7.79 4.00 1.92
C SER A 375 7.00 3.97 3.22
N VAL A 376 7.10 5.06 3.99
CA VAL A 376 6.24 5.32 5.15
C VAL A 376 5.77 6.76 5.10
N HIS A 377 4.46 6.95 5.23
CA HIS A 377 3.82 8.26 5.27
C HIS A 377 2.98 8.38 6.52
N LEU A 378 3.08 9.50 7.21
CA LEU A 378 2.19 9.87 8.32
C LEU A 378 1.24 10.96 7.85
N LEU A 379 -0.04 10.73 8.08
CA LEU A 379 -1.12 11.67 7.80
C LEU A 379 -1.75 12.11 9.11
N GLY A 380 -2.27 13.35 9.17
CA GLY A 380 -2.92 13.83 10.39
C GLY A 380 -3.92 14.97 10.15
N VAL A 381 -4.76 15.23 11.13
CA VAL A 381 -5.79 16.29 11.12
C VAL A 381 -5.61 17.25 12.28
#